data_e8be87b89ba7cd9408b0d18ca4a47fbb
#
_entry.id   e8be87b89ba7cd9408b0d18ca4a47fbb
#
_cell.length_a   1.000
_cell.length_b   1.000
_cell.length_c   1.000
_cell.angle_alpha   90.00
_cell.angle_beta   90.00
_cell.angle_gamma   90.00
#
_symmetry.space_group_name_H-M   'P 1'
#
loop_
_entity.id
_entity.type
_entity.pdbx_description
1 polymer ?
#
loop_
_entity_poly.entity_id
_entity_poly.type
_entity_poly.pdbx_seq_one_letter_code
_entity_poly.pdbx_strand_id
1 'polypeptide(L)'
;MNTLHRWFHSGPYSLLGHIDLPETPCESLGVIIVPPFGWEDISSYRPLRFLGKALAESGIPALRFDLPGTGDSSGSALDTGLFEAWIQSVDDAAAELRGATGVEDVAAVGIRLGAMLAVSAAGRGSNLQDLVLWGATGSGRAMLRELHAFGNMERLEPANGDASPTQPIPGLEIGGFLINPETKSALEALGLTALRDIGGRRVLWLTRDDLAPDAKLIGALRSSGCTVEIETGSGYAAMMGLPHEAVPPAVTVRLIIEFLKRERKARSHAVEAGLAERQPDTAWIDTSGGAVSETIYTVNQPAHSLFGILSEPGSSVQPAEWCILFLNAGAVRHTGPNRMWVEAARRWATQGVRSLRLDLRGIGESDGEDTVGTESLYQDRMVDQVRLAMDSLRSRLGVQRFAAIGLCSGAFWAFHAAVRTPDIGAAILLNPRLFFWDPEVDRRRLLRRTVNGLSDWGDWRRLANGEVPFDKIKQVARMALGKFQMPNGSRHLQIQPEAMAKAWAAIERNRSRVTLIFTDGEPLVREMEEEGQMPPQACSRVRCIRVGNGGHTFRPLWAQKLAHELIDNELREVLRESLPDSTHEGRKKQHATTET
;
A
#
# COMPACT_ATOMS: atom_id res chain seq x y z
N MET A 1 -16.93 -12.71 11.09
CA MET A 1 -15.47 -12.67 11.30
C MET A 1 -15.05 -11.23 11.60
N ASN A 2 -14.30 -10.99 12.64
CA ASN A 2 -13.90 -9.66 13.08
C ASN A 2 -12.39 -9.49 12.94
N THR A 3 -11.94 -8.41 12.33
CA THR A 3 -10.52 -8.01 12.29
C THR A 3 -10.33 -6.88 13.30
N LEU A 4 -9.47 -7.11 14.29
CA LEU A 4 -9.08 -6.11 15.27
C LEU A 4 -7.84 -5.39 14.75
N HIS A 5 -7.95 -4.10 14.52
CA HIS A 5 -6.84 -3.24 14.16
C HIS A 5 -6.27 -2.60 15.41
N ARG A 6 -4.95 -2.59 15.58
CA ARG A 6 -4.34 -2.02 16.78
C ARG A 6 -2.88 -1.64 16.61
N TRP A 7 -2.46 -0.71 17.41
CA TRP A 7 -1.05 -0.37 17.56
C TRP A 7 -0.44 -1.19 18.71
N PHE A 8 0.77 -1.69 18.51
CA PHE A 8 1.57 -2.34 19.55
C PHE A 8 3.04 -1.90 19.47
N HIS A 9 3.79 -2.12 20.54
CA HIS A 9 5.17 -1.66 20.62
C HIS A 9 6.17 -2.77 20.25
N SER A 10 7.26 -2.37 19.58
CA SER A 10 8.44 -3.18 19.34
C SER A 10 9.68 -2.32 19.55
N GLY A 11 10.30 -2.45 20.73
CA GLY A 11 11.33 -1.51 21.13
C GLY A 11 10.85 -0.05 21.07
N PRO A 12 11.56 0.84 20.32
CA PRO A 12 11.14 2.23 20.17
C PRO A 12 10.04 2.45 19.14
N TYR A 13 9.62 1.40 18.43
CA TYR A 13 8.67 1.52 17.33
C TYR A 13 7.25 1.20 17.76
N SER A 14 6.29 1.97 17.23
CA SER A 14 4.87 1.64 17.23
C SER A 14 4.54 0.94 15.92
N LEU A 15 4.06 -0.29 16.00
CA LEU A 15 3.73 -1.12 14.84
C LEU A 15 2.21 -1.21 14.67
N LEU A 16 1.74 -1.10 13.43
CA LEU A 16 0.35 -1.36 13.11
C LEU A 16 0.15 -2.86 12.85
N GLY A 17 -0.80 -3.46 13.56
CA GLY A 17 -1.19 -4.85 13.42
C GLY A 17 -2.68 -5.03 13.16
N HIS A 18 -3.00 -6.12 12.47
CA HIS A 18 -4.36 -6.54 12.13
C HIS A 18 -4.55 -7.99 12.58
N ILE A 19 -5.37 -8.21 13.60
CA ILE A 19 -5.65 -9.55 14.15
C ILE A 19 -6.98 -10.03 13.58
N ASP A 20 -6.94 -11.03 12.74
CA ASP A 20 -8.12 -11.72 12.25
C ASP A 20 -8.56 -12.75 13.31
N LEU A 21 -9.76 -12.55 13.88
CA LEU A 21 -10.28 -13.35 15.00
C LEU A 21 -11.29 -14.38 14.52
N PRO A 22 -11.22 -15.64 15.01
CA PRO A 22 -12.22 -16.66 14.74
C PRO A 22 -13.55 -16.35 15.43
N GLU A 23 -14.67 -16.71 14.80
CA GLU A 23 -16.01 -16.62 15.42
C GLU A 23 -16.28 -17.75 16.42
N THR A 24 -15.60 -18.86 16.26
CA THR A 24 -15.67 -20.01 17.16
C THR A 24 -14.50 -20.01 18.13
N PRO A 25 -14.59 -20.71 19.29
CA PRO A 25 -13.49 -20.82 20.23
C PRO A 25 -12.18 -21.23 19.53
N CYS A 26 -11.10 -20.50 19.81
CA CYS A 26 -9.79 -20.71 19.20
C CYS A 26 -9.15 -22.04 19.59
N GLU A 27 -8.36 -22.60 18.70
CA GLU A 27 -7.31 -23.56 19.08
C GLU A 27 -6.25 -22.85 19.95
N SER A 28 -5.43 -23.61 20.68
CA SER A 28 -4.32 -23.02 21.48
C SER A 28 -3.21 -22.38 20.65
N LEU A 29 -3.31 -22.46 19.32
CA LEU A 29 -2.38 -21.94 18.34
C LEU A 29 -2.85 -20.61 17.74
N GLY A 30 -1.96 -19.62 17.71
CA GLY A 30 -2.08 -18.43 16.89
C GLY A 30 -1.01 -18.40 15.79
N VAL A 31 -1.18 -17.55 14.81
CA VAL A 31 -0.23 -17.39 13.70
C VAL A 31 0.14 -15.94 13.53
N ILE A 32 1.43 -15.63 13.46
CA ILE A 32 1.91 -14.36 12.96
C ILE A 32 2.29 -14.50 11.48
N ILE A 33 1.90 -13.53 10.65
CA ILE A 33 2.26 -13.47 9.24
C ILE A 33 3.32 -12.39 9.07
N VAL A 34 4.57 -12.82 8.82
CA VAL A 34 5.71 -11.93 8.68
C VAL A 34 5.84 -11.53 7.20
N PRO A 35 5.65 -10.25 6.87
CA PRO A 35 5.52 -9.80 5.49
C PRO A 35 6.85 -9.86 4.72
N PRO A 36 6.82 -9.89 3.39
CA PRO A 36 7.99 -9.61 2.56
C PRO A 36 8.34 -8.12 2.58
N PHE A 37 9.32 -7.69 1.79
CA PHE A 37 9.79 -6.30 1.76
C PHE A 37 9.45 -5.60 0.44
N GLY A 38 9.14 -4.32 0.55
CA GLY A 38 9.06 -3.41 -0.59
C GLY A 38 7.90 -3.74 -1.52
N TRP A 39 8.20 -3.92 -2.80
CA TRP A 39 7.16 -4.19 -3.79
C TRP A 39 6.47 -5.56 -3.60
N GLU A 40 7.21 -6.55 -3.08
CA GLU A 40 6.63 -7.85 -2.75
C GLU A 40 5.54 -7.72 -1.66
N ASP A 41 5.73 -6.81 -0.67
CA ASP A 41 4.70 -6.50 0.34
C ASP A 41 3.47 -5.84 -0.29
N ILE A 42 3.67 -4.81 -1.11
CA ILE A 42 2.56 -4.13 -1.80
C ILE A 42 1.72 -5.12 -2.63
N SER A 43 2.37 -6.00 -3.38
CA SER A 43 1.70 -6.97 -4.25
C SER A 43 0.96 -8.04 -3.46
N SER A 44 1.58 -8.58 -2.42
CA SER A 44 1.05 -9.70 -1.64
C SER A 44 0.05 -9.27 -0.56
N TYR A 45 -0.16 -7.98 -0.31
CA TYR A 45 -0.98 -7.51 0.81
C TYR A 45 -2.38 -8.13 0.85
N ARG A 46 -3.12 -8.09 -0.28
CA ARG A 46 -4.43 -8.72 -0.39
C ARG A 46 -4.39 -10.25 -0.22
N PRO A 47 -3.48 -11.00 -0.88
CA PRO A 47 -3.26 -12.41 -0.61
C PRO A 47 -2.94 -12.75 0.85
N LEU A 48 -2.15 -11.93 1.56
CA LEU A 48 -1.83 -12.15 2.97
C LEU A 48 -3.04 -11.84 3.89
N ARG A 49 -3.85 -10.83 3.53
CA ARG A 49 -5.14 -10.60 4.19
C ARG A 49 -6.08 -11.81 4.00
N PHE A 50 -6.13 -12.39 2.81
CA PHE A 50 -6.89 -13.61 2.55
C PHE A 50 -6.38 -14.79 3.41
N LEU A 51 -5.06 -14.97 3.54
CA LEU A 51 -4.47 -15.98 4.41
C LEU A 51 -4.88 -15.77 5.87
N GLY A 52 -4.78 -14.55 6.40
CA GLY A 52 -5.19 -14.24 7.77
C GLY A 52 -6.64 -14.59 8.05
N LYS A 53 -7.54 -14.18 7.14
CA LYS A 53 -8.96 -14.51 7.23
C LYS A 53 -9.24 -16.01 7.15
N ALA A 54 -8.59 -16.74 6.23
CA ALA A 54 -8.75 -18.18 6.10
C ALA A 54 -8.24 -18.95 7.34
N LEU A 55 -7.18 -18.48 8.00
CA LEU A 55 -6.71 -19.00 9.28
C LEU A 55 -7.77 -18.77 10.36
N ALA A 56 -8.32 -17.58 10.47
CA ALA A 56 -9.37 -17.26 11.43
C ALA A 56 -10.65 -18.08 11.17
N GLU A 57 -11.08 -18.25 9.92
CA GLU A 57 -12.19 -19.13 9.52
C GLU A 57 -11.97 -20.59 9.96
N SER A 58 -10.70 -21.01 10.00
CA SER A 58 -10.33 -22.35 10.45
C SER A 58 -10.16 -22.50 11.97
N GLY A 59 -10.41 -21.44 12.74
CA GLY A 59 -10.32 -21.40 14.21
C GLY A 59 -8.96 -20.94 14.75
N ILE A 60 -8.04 -20.44 13.91
CA ILE A 60 -6.69 -20.01 14.27
C ILE A 60 -6.62 -18.48 14.17
N PRO A 61 -6.48 -17.73 15.27
CA PRO A 61 -6.28 -16.28 15.19
C PRO A 61 -4.97 -15.95 14.50
N ALA A 62 -4.97 -14.95 13.63
CA ALA A 62 -3.81 -14.58 12.83
C ALA A 62 -3.50 -13.08 12.93
N LEU A 63 -2.26 -12.71 13.22
CA LEU A 63 -1.77 -11.33 13.25
C LEU A 63 -0.92 -11.06 12.01
N ARG A 64 -1.35 -10.09 11.21
CA ARG A 64 -0.56 -9.43 10.17
C ARG A 64 -0.06 -8.09 10.72
N PHE A 65 1.15 -7.70 10.42
CA PHE A 65 1.72 -6.43 10.90
C PHE A 65 2.71 -5.85 9.92
N ASP A 66 2.97 -4.55 10.04
CA ASP A 66 3.99 -3.85 9.29
C ASP A 66 5.32 -3.83 10.06
N LEU A 67 6.43 -4.15 9.38
CA LEU A 67 7.76 -4.08 9.99
C LEU A 67 8.13 -2.62 10.35
N PRO A 68 9.01 -2.38 11.34
CA PRO A 68 9.56 -1.06 11.62
C PRO A 68 10.03 -0.33 10.34
N GLY A 69 9.61 0.93 10.17
CA GLY A 69 9.95 1.73 8.99
C GLY A 69 9.24 1.36 7.69
N THR A 70 8.29 0.42 7.72
CA THR A 70 7.47 0.02 6.56
C THR A 70 5.98 0.25 6.84
N GLY A 71 5.16 0.22 5.79
CA GLY A 71 3.71 0.39 5.91
C GLY A 71 3.34 1.61 6.76
N ASP A 72 2.43 1.41 7.72
CA ASP A 72 2.03 2.44 8.69
C ASP A 72 2.88 2.46 9.95
N SER A 73 3.68 1.41 10.20
CA SER A 73 4.54 1.36 11.37
C SER A 73 5.49 2.55 11.45
N SER A 74 5.82 2.97 12.68
CA SER A 74 6.74 4.08 12.90
C SER A 74 8.16 3.76 12.43
N GLY A 75 9.00 4.77 12.38
CA GLY A 75 10.36 4.66 11.86
C GLY A 75 10.47 4.97 10.37
N SER A 76 11.69 4.93 9.90
CA SER A 76 12.13 5.32 8.56
C SER A 76 13.10 4.28 8.00
N ALA A 77 13.18 4.19 6.67
CA ALA A 77 14.21 3.41 5.99
C ALA A 77 15.64 3.87 6.31
N LEU A 78 15.81 5.07 6.88
CA LEU A 78 17.10 5.64 7.27
C LEU A 78 17.51 5.32 8.71
N ASP A 79 16.64 4.72 9.51
CA ASP A 79 16.94 4.43 10.92
C ASP A 79 18.09 3.44 11.05
N THR A 80 18.92 3.67 12.06
CA THR A 80 19.98 2.73 12.45
C THR A 80 19.39 1.55 13.22
N GLY A 81 20.05 0.39 13.16
CA GLY A 81 19.59 -0.82 13.83
C GLY A 81 18.30 -1.43 13.26
N LEU A 82 17.83 -0.97 12.09
CA LEU A 82 16.54 -1.35 11.53
C LEU A 82 16.41 -2.87 11.29
N PHE A 83 17.49 -3.53 10.85
CA PHE A 83 17.47 -4.98 10.63
C PHE A 83 17.26 -5.77 11.93
N GLU A 84 17.90 -5.37 13.02
CA GLU A 84 17.70 -5.97 14.34
C GLU A 84 16.28 -5.71 14.87
N ALA A 85 15.76 -4.50 14.63
CA ALA A 85 14.38 -4.16 14.95
C ALA A 85 13.36 -5.03 14.17
N TRP A 86 13.64 -5.36 12.92
CA TRP A 86 12.81 -6.29 12.14
C TRP A 86 12.77 -7.70 12.76
N ILE A 87 13.93 -8.22 13.22
CA ILE A 87 13.97 -9.53 13.89
C ILE A 87 13.22 -9.47 15.22
N GLN A 88 13.43 -8.43 16.02
CA GLN A 88 12.75 -8.24 17.30
C GLN A 88 11.24 -8.12 17.12
N SER A 89 10.78 -7.46 16.06
CA SER A 89 9.34 -7.29 15.80
C SER A 89 8.59 -8.61 15.57
N VAL A 90 9.29 -9.68 15.18
CA VAL A 90 8.70 -11.03 15.07
C VAL A 90 8.32 -11.56 16.46
N ASP A 91 9.20 -11.38 17.44
CA ASP A 91 8.94 -11.81 18.82
C ASP A 91 7.84 -10.98 19.48
N ASP A 92 7.90 -9.67 19.27
CA ASP A 92 6.93 -8.73 19.83
C ASP A 92 5.53 -8.94 19.22
N ALA A 93 5.45 -9.24 17.92
CA ALA A 93 4.19 -9.62 17.27
C ALA A 93 3.62 -10.94 17.84
N ALA A 94 4.48 -11.92 18.12
CA ALA A 94 4.05 -13.16 18.75
C ALA A 94 3.55 -12.93 20.19
N ALA A 95 4.22 -12.06 20.94
CA ALA A 95 3.80 -11.66 22.28
C ALA A 95 2.46 -10.90 22.25
N GLU A 96 2.31 -9.97 21.29
CA GLU A 96 1.08 -9.22 21.07
C GLU A 96 -0.10 -10.15 20.76
N LEU A 97 0.09 -11.13 19.85
CA LEU A 97 -0.95 -12.09 19.53
C LEU A 97 -1.37 -12.93 20.75
N ARG A 98 -0.38 -13.38 21.56
CA ARG A 98 -0.67 -14.08 22.83
C ARG A 98 -1.48 -13.21 23.79
N GLY A 99 -1.05 -11.97 23.98
CA GLY A 99 -1.74 -11.01 24.86
C GLY A 99 -3.16 -10.68 24.42
N ALA A 100 -3.38 -10.56 23.11
CA ALA A 100 -4.67 -10.19 22.54
C ALA A 100 -5.68 -11.36 22.49
N THR A 101 -5.20 -12.61 22.39
CA THR A 101 -6.08 -13.76 22.12
C THR A 101 -6.00 -14.88 23.16
N GLY A 102 -5.04 -14.82 24.08
CA GLY A 102 -4.83 -15.86 25.08
C GLY A 102 -4.25 -17.18 24.54
N VAL A 103 -3.81 -17.22 23.27
CA VAL A 103 -3.15 -18.41 22.71
C VAL A 103 -1.79 -18.62 23.37
N GLU A 104 -1.46 -19.88 23.67
CA GLU A 104 -0.17 -20.23 24.26
C GLU A 104 0.91 -20.42 23.21
N ASP A 105 0.55 -21.14 22.14
CA ASP A 105 1.44 -21.47 21.03
C ASP A 105 1.31 -20.45 19.91
N VAL A 106 2.43 -20.07 19.31
CA VAL A 106 2.44 -19.19 18.11
C VAL A 106 3.33 -19.81 17.05
N ALA A 107 2.80 -19.91 15.84
CA ALA A 107 3.56 -20.24 14.64
C ALA A 107 3.83 -18.97 13.80
N ALA A 108 4.87 -18.99 12.97
CA ALA A 108 5.15 -17.93 12.02
C ALA A 108 5.00 -18.41 10.59
N VAL A 109 4.25 -17.66 9.78
CA VAL A 109 4.22 -17.77 8.32
C VAL A 109 5.00 -16.61 7.75
N GLY A 110 6.19 -16.87 7.23
CA GLY A 110 7.05 -15.85 6.65
C GLY A 110 7.15 -16.00 5.13
N ILE A 111 7.11 -14.88 4.42
CA ILE A 111 7.25 -14.83 2.97
C ILE A 111 8.52 -14.07 2.60
N ARG A 112 9.41 -14.68 1.80
CA ARG A 112 10.64 -14.06 1.31
C ARG A 112 11.52 -13.54 2.45
N LEU A 113 11.69 -12.20 2.56
CA LEU A 113 12.41 -11.58 3.69
C LEU A 113 11.76 -11.97 5.03
N GLY A 114 10.43 -11.95 5.11
CA GLY A 114 9.70 -12.35 6.32
C GLY A 114 10.01 -13.79 6.76
N ALA A 115 10.20 -14.71 5.81
CA ALA A 115 10.64 -16.08 6.14
C ALA A 115 12.06 -16.10 6.73
N MET A 116 12.96 -15.28 6.21
CA MET A 116 14.32 -15.15 6.75
C MET A 116 14.32 -14.52 8.15
N LEU A 117 13.46 -13.53 8.40
CA LEU A 117 13.29 -12.92 9.72
C LEU A 117 12.75 -13.92 10.73
N ALA A 118 11.73 -14.71 10.36
CA ALA A 118 11.16 -15.76 11.20
C ALA A 118 12.19 -16.84 11.59
N VAL A 119 13.00 -17.29 10.61
CA VAL A 119 14.12 -18.22 10.87
C VAL A 119 15.17 -17.58 11.78
N SER A 120 15.49 -16.30 11.57
CA SER A 120 16.47 -15.57 12.37
C SER A 120 16.01 -15.40 13.82
N ALA A 121 14.75 -15.05 14.05
CA ALA A 121 14.14 -14.96 15.37
C ALA A 121 14.14 -16.34 16.07
N ALA A 122 13.68 -17.39 15.38
CA ALA A 122 13.68 -18.75 15.91
C ALA A 122 15.09 -19.24 16.28
N GLY A 123 16.11 -18.92 15.48
CA GLY A 123 17.52 -19.23 15.76
C GLY A 123 18.15 -18.41 16.89
N ARG A 124 17.45 -17.42 17.43
CA ARG A 124 17.83 -16.63 18.61
C ARG A 124 17.04 -17.03 19.87
N GLY A 125 16.27 -18.09 19.78
CA GLY A 125 15.50 -18.61 20.92
C GLY A 125 14.08 -18.09 21.02
N SER A 126 13.54 -17.51 19.94
CA SER A 126 12.12 -17.13 19.88
C SER A 126 11.21 -18.33 20.20
N ASN A 127 10.13 -18.10 20.96
CA ASN A 127 9.15 -19.12 21.32
C ASN A 127 8.10 -19.29 20.21
N LEU A 128 8.59 -19.56 18.97
CA LEU A 128 7.76 -19.94 17.83
C LEU A 128 7.73 -21.47 17.74
N GLN A 129 6.55 -22.08 17.66
CA GLN A 129 6.40 -23.54 17.65
C GLN A 129 6.65 -24.14 16.26
N ASP A 130 6.00 -23.58 15.23
CA ASP A 130 6.09 -24.04 13.88
C ASP A 130 6.49 -22.88 12.95
N LEU A 131 7.14 -23.21 11.85
CA LEU A 131 7.53 -22.23 10.83
C LEU A 131 6.99 -22.65 9.47
N VAL A 132 6.34 -21.73 8.77
CA VAL A 132 6.02 -21.85 7.35
C VAL A 132 6.89 -20.85 6.59
N LEU A 133 7.76 -21.37 5.73
CA LEU A 133 8.78 -20.59 5.04
C LEU A 133 8.50 -20.58 3.54
N TRP A 134 7.93 -19.49 3.02
CA TRP A 134 7.58 -19.40 1.62
C TRP A 134 8.62 -18.59 0.83
N GLY A 135 9.31 -19.26 -0.08
CA GLY A 135 10.33 -18.65 -0.93
C GLY A 135 11.53 -18.09 -0.17
N ALA A 136 11.86 -18.67 0.99
CA ALA A 136 13.04 -18.29 1.76
C ALA A 136 14.34 -18.60 1.01
N THR A 137 15.39 -17.84 1.30
CA THR A 137 16.76 -18.12 0.86
C THR A 137 17.68 -18.26 2.07
N GLY A 138 18.70 -19.11 1.98
CA GLY A 138 19.67 -19.31 3.05
C GLY A 138 20.70 -18.16 3.19
N SER A 139 20.63 -17.15 2.34
CA SER A 139 21.63 -16.10 2.24
C SER A 139 20.99 -14.74 1.94
N GLY A 140 21.26 -13.75 2.80
CA GLY A 140 20.83 -12.38 2.57
C GLY A 140 21.45 -11.75 1.32
N ARG A 141 22.68 -12.18 0.94
CA ARG A 141 23.28 -11.76 -0.34
C ARG A 141 22.49 -12.26 -1.54
N ALA A 142 21.91 -13.45 -1.47
CA ALA A 142 21.06 -13.97 -2.54
C ALA A 142 19.77 -13.15 -2.63
N MET A 143 19.13 -12.87 -1.48
CA MET A 143 17.96 -12.01 -1.40
C MET A 143 18.23 -10.62 -2.00
N LEU A 144 19.30 -9.95 -1.58
CA LEU A 144 19.66 -8.62 -2.08
C LEU A 144 19.93 -8.61 -3.59
N ARG A 145 20.55 -9.67 -4.15
CA ARG A 145 20.75 -9.77 -5.61
C ARG A 145 19.43 -9.84 -6.37
N GLU A 146 18.46 -10.62 -5.87
CA GLU A 146 17.14 -10.70 -6.50
C GLU A 146 16.40 -9.36 -6.41
N LEU A 147 16.41 -8.72 -5.24
CA LEU A 147 15.80 -7.40 -5.04
C LEU A 147 16.46 -6.33 -5.92
N HIS A 148 17.80 -6.35 -6.04
CA HIS A 148 18.54 -5.43 -6.90
C HIS A 148 18.23 -5.66 -8.38
N ALA A 149 18.13 -6.91 -8.82
CA ALA A 149 17.74 -7.22 -10.20
C ALA A 149 16.35 -6.66 -10.53
N PHE A 150 15.38 -6.81 -9.61
CA PHE A 150 14.06 -6.20 -9.75
C PHE A 150 14.14 -4.66 -9.80
N GLY A 151 14.90 -4.04 -8.89
CA GLY A 151 15.08 -2.58 -8.85
C GLY A 151 15.67 -2.02 -10.16
N ASN A 152 16.61 -2.74 -10.77
CA ASN A 152 17.20 -2.33 -12.05
C ASN A 152 16.21 -2.41 -13.23
N MET A 153 15.28 -3.36 -13.22
CA MET A 153 14.23 -3.45 -14.25
C MET A 153 13.25 -2.27 -14.20
N GLU A 154 13.08 -1.68 -13.01
CA GLU A 154 12.17 -0.56 -12.74
C GLU A 154 12.90 0.80 -12.68
N ARG A 155 14.20 0.82 -13.00
CA ARG A 155 15.01 2.05 -12.90
C ARG A 155 14.64 3.03 -13.99
N LEU A 156 14.33 4.25 -13.58
CA LEU A 156 14.12 5.41 -14.45
C LEU A 156 15.15 6.48 -14.10
N GLU A 157 15.77 7.04 -15.12
CA GLU A 157 16.72 8.15 -14.96
C GLU A 157 15.98 9.49 -15.16
N PRO A 158 16.35 10.55 -14.40
CA PRO A 158 15.82 11.89 -14.63
C PRO A 158 16.06 12.34 -16.08
N ALA A 159 15.12 13.08 -16.66
CA ALA A 159 15.33 13.69 -17.97
C ALA A 159 16.45 14.75 -17.89
N ASN A 160 17.21 14.92 -19.00
CA ASN A 160 18.24 15.95 -19.09
C ASN A 160 17.63 17.34 -18.91
N GLY A 161 17.97 18.02 -17.82
CA GLY A 161 17.45 19.35 -17.46
C GLY A 161 16.54 19.38 -16.25
N ASP A 162 16.00 18.25 -15.80
CA ASP A 162 15.39 18.15 -14.48
C ASP A 162 16.49 18.27 -13.41
N ALA A 163 16.18 18.98 -12.33
CA ALA A 163 17.13 19.24 -11.27
C ALA A 163 17.85 17.94 -10.89
N SER A 164 19.16 17.93 -11.08
CA SER A 164 20.01 16.82 -10.64
C SER A 164 19.62 16.42 -9.22
N PRO A 165 19.45 15.14 -8.93
CA PRO A 165 19.09 14.73 -7.60
C PRO A 165 20.10 15.34 -6.62
N THR A 166 19.58 16.19 -5.73
CA THR A 166 20.32 16.54 -4.51
C THR A 166 20.95 15.27 -3.99
N GLN A 167 22.20 15.26 -3.69
CA GLN A 167 23.07 14.15 -3.28
C GLN A 167 22.43 12.77 -3.21
N PRO A 168 22.98 11.73 -3.86
CA PRO A 168 22.39 10.39 -3.85
C PRO A 168 22.18 9.94 -2.41
N ILE A 169 20.97 9.48 -2.09
CA ILE A 169 20.65 8.92 -0.78
C ILE A 169 21.50 7.66 -0.62
N PRO A 170 22.36 7.56 0.41
CA PRO A 170 23.20 6.39 0.60
C PRO A 170 22.35 5.13 0.83
N GLY A 171 22.67 4.04 0.14
CA GLY A 171 21.97 2.77 0.29
C GLY A 171 21.69 2.08 -1.02
N LEU A 172 20.79 1.10 -0.98
CA LEU A 172 20.30 0.37 -2.13
C LEU A 172 18.85 0.74 -2.39
N GLU A 173 18.59 1.38 -3.52
CA GLU A 173 17.24 1.62 -3.98
C GLU A 173 16.68 0.40 -4.74
N ILE A 174 15.47 -0.01 -4.36
CA ILE A 174 14.80 -1.19 -4.92
C ILE A 174 13.36 -0.80 -5.29
N GLY A 175 13.15 -0.44 -6.56
CA GLY A 175 11.80 -0.11 -7.04
C GLY A 175 11.10 0.97 -6.21
N GLY A 176 11.85 1.97 -5.74
CA GLY A 176 11.35 3.07 -4.91
C GLY A 176 11.35 2.84 -3.41
N PHE A 177 11.94 1.74 -2.94
CA PHE A 177 12.23 1.51 -1.53
C PHE A 177 13.72 1.60 -1.26
N LEU A 178 14.08 2.12 -0.10
CA LEU A 178 15.47 2.26 0.32
C LEU A 178 15.82 1.17 1.34
N ILE A 179 16.95 0.49 1.12
CA ILE A 179 17.67 -0.24 2.16
C ILE A 179 18.92 0.57 2.48
N ASN A 180 19.00 1.13 3.68
CA ASN A 180 20.15 1.92 4.09
C ASN A 180 21.46 1.09 4.16
N PRO A 181 22.65 1.70 4.18
CA PRO A 181 23.92 0.98 4.13
C PRO A 181 24.13 -0.01 5.28
N GLU A 182 23.66 0.32 6.50
CA GLU A 182 23.76 -0.54 7.68
C GLU A 182 22.88 -1.79 7.52
N THR A 183 21.60 -1.60 7.20
CA THR A 183 20.64 -2.68 6.94
C THR A 183 21.10 -3.57 5.78
N LYS A 184 21.66 -2.97 4.71
CA LYS A 184 22.26 -3.71 3.60
C LYS A 184 23.41 -4.59 4.08
N SER A 185 24.32 -4.03 4.87
CA SER A 185 25.49 -4.76 5.40
C SER A 185 25.05 -5.89 6.33
N ALA A 186 24.05 -5.67 7.19
CA ALA A 186 23.48 -6.69 8.06
C ALA A 186 22.83 -7.83 7.27
N LEU A 187 22.08 -7.52 6.22
CA LEU A 187 21.52 -8.51 5.30
C LEU A 187 22.63 -9.26 4.56
N GLU A 188 23.68 -8.59 4.06
CA GLU A 188 24.80 -9.26 3.39
C GLU A 188 25.55 -10.25 4.32
N ALA A 189 25.62 -9.94 5.60
CA ALA A 189 26.22 -10.80 6.61
C ALA A 189 25.31 -11.97 7.03
N LEU A 190 23.99 -11.89 6.74
CA LEU A 190 23.04 -12.90 7.15
C LEU A 190 23.27 -14.22 6.41
N GLY A 191 23.60 -15.25 7.18
CA GLY A 191 23.73 -16.64 6.73
C GLY A 191 22.88 -17.57 7.59
N LEU A 192 21.80 -18.09 7.03
CA LEU A 192 20.86 -18.94 7.75
C LEU A 192 21.27 -20.43 7.82
N THR A 193 22.49 -20.74 7.38
CA THR A 193 23.02 -22.13 7.42
C THR A 193 23.78 -22.45 8.70
N ALA A 194 24.07 -21.46 9.53
CA ALA A 194 24.79 -21.60 10.82
C ALA A 194 23.88 -21.39 12.04
N LEU A 195 22.61 -21.75 11.91
CA LEU A 195 21.61 -21.57 12.96
C LEU A 195 21.88 -22.49 14.16
N ARG A 196 21.75 -21.91 15.36
CA ARG A 196 21.75 -22.63 16.65
C ARG A 196 20.35 -22.44 17.26
N ASP A 197 19.96 -23.29 18.17
CA ASP A 197 18.73 -23.17 18.97
C ASP A 197 17.38 -23.18 18.20
N ILE A 198 17.38 -23.58 16.92
CA ILE A 198 16.16 -23.69 16.09
C ILE A 198 15.54 -25.11 16.16
N GLY A 199 16.20 -26.06 16.77
CA GLY A 199 15.79 -27.48 16.80
C GLY A 199 14.43 -27.73 17.42
N GLY A 200 13.87 -28.93 17.12
CA GLY A 200 12.59 -29.41 17.63
C GLY A 200 11.34 -28.84 16.97
N ARG A 201 11.48 -27.91 16.04
CA ARG A 201 10.34 -27.27 15.33
C ARG A 201 9.92 -28.06 14.11
N ARG A 202 8.63 -28.00 13.79
CA ARG A 202 8.11 -28.42 12.49
C ARG A 202 8.25 -27.24 11.51
N VAL A 203 8.72 -27.51 10.33
CA VAL A 203 8.92 -26.52 9.29
C VAL A 203 8.22 -26.97 8.01
N LEU A 204 7.29 -26.17 7.50
CA LEU A 204 6.76 -26.31 6.15
C LEU A 204 7.53 -25.39 5.22
N TRP A 205 8.28 -25.97 4.29
CA TRP A 205 8.94 -25.24 3.24
C TRP A 205 8.06 -25.18 1.99
N LEU A 206 7.69 -23.97 1.58
CA LEU A 206 6.94 -23.73 0.34
C LEU A 206 7.88 -23.15 -0.72
N THR A 207 7.98 -23.83 -1.87
CA THR A 207 8.76 -23.33 -3.00
C THR A 207 8.02 -22.18 -3.69
N ARG A 208 8.71 -21.43 -4.53
CA ARG A 208 8.07 -20.60 -5.56
C ARG A 208 7.71 -21.50 -6.74
N ASP A 209 6.69 -21.13 -7.53
CA ASP A 209 6.13 -21.97 -8.60
C ASP A 209 7.18 -22.64 -9.51
N ASP A 210 8.28 -21.94 -9.80
CA ASP A 210 9.27 -22.26 -10.82
C ASP A 210 10.68 -22.55 -10.26
N LEU A 211 10.87 -22.47 -8.95
CA LEU A 211 12.20 -22.56 -8.35
C LEU A 211 12.35 -23.79 -7.45
N ALA A 212 13.49 -24.45 -7.59
CA ALA A 212 13.88 -25.50 -6.66
C ALA A 212 14.08 -24.94 -5.24
N PRO A 213 13.81 -25.75 -4.20
CA PRO A 213 14.04 -25.36 -2.81
C PRO A 213 15.54 -25.14 -2.53
N ASP A 214 15.85 -24.24 -1.59
CA ASP A 214 17.23 -24.04 -1.13
C ASP A 214 17.70 -25.25 -0.31
N ALA A 215 18.36 -26.20 -0.98
CA ALA A 215 18.82 -27.43 -0.36
C ALA A 215 19.82 -27.21 0.79
N LYS A 216 20.59 -26.09 0.77
CA LYS A 216 21.56 -25.78 1.83
C LYS A 216 20.83 -25.34 3.11
N LEU A 217 19.83 -24.47 2.99
CA LEU A 217 19.05 -24.04 4.14
C LEU A 217 18.21 -25.20 4.70
N ILE A 218 17.57 -25.99 3.84
CA ILE A 218 16.82 -27.17 4.28
C ILE A 218 17.72 -28.18 4.99
N GLY A 219 18.92 -28.43 4.47
CA GLY A 219 19.92 -29.28 5.11
C GLY A 219 20.35 -28.75 6.49
N ALA A 220 20.55 -27.43 6.62
CA ALA A 220 20.88 -26.79 7.89
C ALA A 220 19.75 -26.91 8.93
N LEU A 221 18.50 -26.68 8.53
CA LEU A 221 17.32 -26.85 9.39
C LEU A 221 17.19 -28.29 9.91
N ARG A 222 17.33 -29.29 9.02
CA ARG A 222 17.30 -30.71 9.39
C ARG A 222 18.44 -31.07 10.33
N SER A 223 19.65 -30.59 10.03
CA SER A 223 20.84 -30.84 10.88
C SER A 223 20.72 -30.20 12.25
N SER A 224 19.93 -29.14 12.39
CA SER A 224 19.61 -28.49 13.67
C SER A 224 18.45 -29.17 14.42
N GLY A 225 17.92 -30.30 13.91
CA GLY A 225 16.85 -31.06 14.56
C GLY A 225 15.43 -30.62 14.20
N CYS A 226 15.24 -29.84 13.15
CA CYS A 226 13.89 -29.53 12.65
C CYS A 226 13.34 -30.67 11.78
N THR A 227 12.02 -30.89 11.88
CA THR A 227 11.27 -31.73 10.94
C THR A 227 10.83 -30.88 9.76
N VAL A 228 11.38 -31.08 8.58
CA VAL A 228 11.13 -30.25 7.41
C VAL A 228 10.32 -30.98 6.36
N GLU A 229 9.09 -30.53 6.12
CA GLU A 229 8.23 -30.90 5.01
C GLU A 229 8.44 -29.93 3.85
N ILE A 230 8.40 -30.42 2.61
CA ILE A 230 8.62 -29.59 1.40
C ILE A 230 7.41 -29.77 0.50
N GLU A 231 6.76 -28.65 0.17
CA GLU A 231 5.60 -28.61 -0.70
C GLU A 231 5.74 -27.52 -1.76
N THR A 232 5.01 -27.64 -2.85
CA THR A 232 4.94 -26.60 -3.87
C THR A 232 4.04 -25.47 -3.42
N GLY A 233 4.59 -24.25 -3.32
CA GLY A 233 3.84 -23.03 -3.03
C GLY A 233 3.12 -22.49 -4.27
N SER A 234 2.19 -23.28 -4.82
CA SER A 234 1.48 -22.95 -6.06
C SER A 234 0.74 -21.63 -5.98
N GLY A 235 0.85 -20.81 -7.03
CA GLY A 235 0.21 -19.49 -7.13
C GLY A 235 1.07 -18.35 -6.63
N TYR A 236 2.36 -18.58 -6.33
CA TYR A 236 3.27 -17.53 -5.88
C TYR A 236 3.39 -16.38 -6.90
N ALA A 237 3.61 -16.69 -8.17
CA ALA A 237 3.73 -15.67 -9.23
C ALA A 237 2.44 -14.85 -9.38
N ALA A 238 1.27 -15.49 -9.30
CA ALA A 238 -0.02 -14.81 -9.35
C ALA A 238 -0.28 -13.92 -8.11
N MET A 239 0.22 -14.33 -6.94
CA MET A 239 0.17 -13.56 -5.71
C MET A 239 1.02 -12.28 -5.79
N MET A 240 2.16 -12.32 -6.49
CA MET A 240 3.13 -11.23 -6.64
C MET A 240 2.85 -10.32 -7.86
N GLY A 241 1.67 -10.44 -8.48
CA GLY A 241 1.22 -9.57 -9.56
C GLY A 241 0.93 -8.13 -9.10
N LEU A 242 0.44 -7.30 -10.03
CA LEU A 242 -0.02 -5.96 -9.65
C LEU A 242 -1.14 -6.04 -8.60
N PRO A 243 -1.24 -5.12 -7.63
CA PRO A 243 -2.19 -5.22 -6.52
C PRO A 243 -3.65 -5.48 -6.92
N HIS A 244 -4.10 -4.90 -8.05
CA HIS A 244 -5.46 -5.13 -8.59
C HIS A 244 -5.61 -6.41 -9.41
N GLU A 245 -4.50 -7.10 -9.71
CA GLU A 245 -4.45 -8.36 -10.47
C GLU A 245 -3.97 -9.54 -9.60
N ALA A 246 -3.38 -9.26 -8.43
CA ALA A 246 -2.86 -10.27 -7.53
C ALA A 246 -3.95 -11.26 -7.11
N VAL A 247 -3.66 -12.56 -7.19
CA VAL A 247 -4.62 -13.62 -6.91
C VAL A 247 -4.25 -14.35 -5.62
N PRO A 248 -5.16 -14.46 -4.64
CA PRO A 248 -4.91 -15.25 -3.43
C PRO A 248 -4.66 -16.73 -3.77
N PRO A 249 -3.60 -17.35 -3.24
CA PRO A 249 -3.19 -18.72 -3.54
C PRO A 249 -3.97 -19.74 -2.70
N ALA A 250 -5.25 -19.91 -2.94
CA ALA A 250 -6.17 -20.69 -2.12
C ALA A 250 -5.73 -22.14 -1.87
N VAL A 251 -5.03 -22.77 -2.81
CA VAL A 251 -4.50 -24.15 -2.64
C VAL A 251 -3.40 -24.16 -1.60
N THR A 252 -2.43 -23.26 -1.72
CA THR A 252 -1.31 -23.14 -0.77
C THR A 252 -1.79 -22.71 0.62
N VAL A 253 -2.79 -21.83 0.70
CA VAL A 253 -3.41 -21.44 1.97
C VAL A 253 -4.01 -22.65 2.69
N ARG A 254 -4.70 -23.55 1.98
CA ARG A 254 -5.20 -24.80 2.58
C ARG A 254 -4.08 -25.70 3.08
N LEU A 255 -3.00 -25.87 2.32
CA LEU A 255 -1.82 -26.64 2.77
C LEU A 255 -1.22 -26.08 4.05
N ILE A 256 -1.11 -24.74 4.16
CA ILE A 256 -0.63 -24.08 5.38
C ILE A 256 -1.53 -24.42 6.56
N ILE A 257 -2.85 -24.28 6.41
CA ILE A 257 -3.83 -24.57 7.47
C ILE A 257 -3.77 -26.06 7.87
N GLU A 258 -3.71 -26.97 6.91
CA GLU A 258 -3.61 -28.40 7.18
C GLU A 258 -2.32 -28.76 7.94
N PHE A 259 -1.18 -28.19 7.55
CA PHE A 259 0.08 -28.36 8.27
C PHE A 259 -0.01 -27.88 9.71
N LEU A 260 -0.54 -26.69 9.93
CA LEU A 260 -0.64 -26.07 11.26
C LEU A 260 -1.58 -26.82 12.21
N LYS A 261 -2.66 -27.43 11.68
CA LYS A 261 -3.63 -28.20 12.46
C LYS A 261 -3.19 -29.63 12.77
N ARG A 262 -2.27 -30.18 12.00
CA ARG A 262 -1.82 -31.56 12.13
C ARG A 262 -1.13 -31.80 13.48
N GLU A 263 -1.44 -32.93 14.14
CA GLU A 263 -0.83 -33.38 15.39
C GLU A 263 -1.10 -32.49 16.63
N ARG A 264 -2.06 -31.57 16.55
CA ARG A 264 -2.45 -30.74 17.68
C ARG A 264 -3.71 -31.29 18.34
N LYS A 265 -3.70 -31.33 19.68
CA LYS A 265 -4.92 -31.60 20.47
C LYS A 265 -5.70 -30.29 20.55
N ALA A 266 -6.91 -30.27 20.01
CA ALA A 266 -7.79 -29.14 20.15
C ALA A 266 -7.99 -28.81 21.65
N ARG A 267 -7.51 -27.62 22.07
CA ARG A 267 -7.87 -27.02 23.35
C ARG A 267 -8.69 -25.77 23.00
N SER A 268 -9.97 -25.84 23.25
CA SER A 268 -10.87 -24.73 23.05
C SER A 268 -10.61 -23.66 24.13
N HIS A 269 -10.01 -22.55 23.76
CA HIS A 269 -9.99 -21.35 24.59
C HIS A 269 -10.97 -20.36 23.99
N ALA A 270 -11.89 -19.84 24.78
CA ALA A 270 -12.70 -18.71 24.37
C ALA A 270 -11.79 -17.48 24.32
N VAL A 271 -11.81 -16.76 23.20
CA VAL A 271 -11.24 -15.42 23.14
C VAL A 271 -12.01 -14.57 24.14
N GLU A 272 -11.37 -14.16 25.24
CA GLU A 272 -11.99 -13.20 26.15
C GLU A 272 -12.10 -11.86 25.45
N ALA A 273 -13.29 -11.53 24.96
CA ALA A 273 -13.60 -10.26 24.32
C ALA A 273 -13.18 -9.02 25.15
N GLY A 274 -12.99 -9.19 26.47
CA GLY A 274 -12.56 -8.13 27.37
C GLY A 274 -11.08 -7.72 27.29
N LEU A 275 -10.19 -8.55 26.68
CA LEU A 275 -8.79 -8.18 26.48
C LEU A 275 -8.61 -7.28 25.25
N ALA A 276 -9.52 -7.36 24.28
CA ALA A 276 -9.46 -6.57 23.04
C ALA A 276 -9.77 -5.08 23.25
N GLU A 277 -10.48 -4.70 24.32
CA GLU A 277 -10.96 -3.32 24.55
C GLU A 277 -9.91 -2.36 25.18
N ARG A 278 -8.73 -2.84 25.57
CA ARG A 278 -7.79 -2.05 26.40
C ARG A 278 -6.58 -1.44 25.70
N GLN A 279 -6.44 -1.61 24.40
CA GLN A 279 -5.27 -1.04 23.70
C GLN A 279 -5.64 0.24 22.93
N PRO A 280 -4.73 1.21 22.85
CA PRO A 280 -5.02 2.47 22.21
C PRO A 280 -5.21 2.33 20.70
N ASP A 281 -6.29 2.91 20.17
CA ASP A 281 -6.49 3.09 18.72
C ASP A 281 -5.52 4.13 18.15
N THR A 282 -4.70 4.75 18.98
CA THR A 282 -3.81 5.87 18.65
C THR A 282 -2.37 5.55 19.03
N ALA A 283 -1.46 5.74 18.07
CA ALA A 283 -0.03 5.76 18.32
C ALA A 283 0.49 7.20 18.31
N TRP A 284 1.48 7.46 19.16
CA TRP A 284 2.31 8.66 19.10
C TRP A 284 3.60 8.31 18.35
N ILE A 285 3.87 9.08 17.32
CA ILE A 285 5.00 8.81 16.42
C ILE A 285 5.91 10.03 16.42
N ASP A 286 7.14 9.81 16.83
CA ASP A 286 8.20 10.81 16.74
C ASP A 286 8.69 10.91 15.31
N THR A 287 8.72 12.14 14.80
CA THR A 287 9.25 12.48 13.48
C THR A 287 10.33 13.54 13.61
N SER A 288 11.11 13.76 12.54
CA SER A 288 12.10 14.86 12.52
C SER A 288 11.49 16.24 12.70
N GLY A 289 10.18 16.40 12.45
CA GLY A 289 9.44 17.67 12.62
C GLY A 289 8.67 17.80 13.94
N GLY A 290 8.71 16.78 14.79
CA GLY A 290 7.97 16.71 16.06
C GLY A 290 7.07 15.49 16.16
N ALA A 291 6.43 15.32 17.32
CA ALA A 291 5.51 14.21 17.54
C ALA A 291 4.18 14.42 16.82
N VAL A 292 3.66 13.37 16.24
CA VAL A 292 2.33 13.32 15.62
C VAL A 292 1.53 12.16 16.22
N SER A 293 0.19 12.27 16.23
CA SER A 293 -0.67 11.16 16.59
C SER A 293 -1.26 10.52 15.34
N GLU A 294 -1.28 9.19 15.31
CA GLU A 294 -1.96 8.42 14.27
C GLU A 294 -3.02 7.53 14.88
N THR A 295 -4.26 7.77 14.52
CA THR A 295 -5.43 7.07 15.07
C THR A 295 -6.08 6.20 14.00
N ILE A 296 -6.40 4.96 14.35
CA ILE A 296 -7.21 4.08 13.51
C ILE A 296 -8.60 4.71 13.35
N TYR A 297 -8.97 5.02 12.11
CA TYR A 297 -10.20 5.73 11.79
C TYR A 297 -11.12 4.86 10.95
N THR A 298 -12.28 4.51 11.51
CA THR A 298 -13.29 3.73 10.81
C THR A 298 -14.50 4.58 10.45
N VAL A 299 -14.97 4.45 9.20
CA VAL A 299 -16.23 5.04 8.73
C VAL A 299 -17.25 3.92 8.62
N ASN A 300 -18.05 3.75 9.67
CA ASN A 300 -19.03 2.67 9.76
C ASN A 300 -20.27 2.99 8.92
N GLN A 301 -20.71 2.02 8.15
CA GLN A 301 -21.96 2.00 7.40
C GLN A 301 -22.74 0.73 7.74
N PRO A 302 -24.06 0.66 7.53
CA PRO A 302 -24.85 -0.52 7.91
C PRO A 302 -24.38 -1.85 7.31
N ALA A 303 -23.77 -1.81 6.13
CA ALA A 303 -23.34 -3.00 5.40
C ALA A 303 -21.81 -3.19 5.32
N HIS A 304 -21.02 -2.18 5.67
CA HIS A 304 -19.55 -2.23 5.54
C HIS A 304 -18.90 -1.07 6.30
N SER A 305 -17.63 -1.23 6.63
CA SER A 305 -16.79 -0.19 7.22
C SER A 305 -15.64 0.17 6.28
N LEU A 306 -15.30 1.46 6.22
CA LEU A 306 -14.07 1.91 5.59
C LEU A 306 -13.00 2.08 6.65
N PHE A 307 -11.80 1.64 6.33
CA PHE A 307 -10.62 1.77 7.17
C PHE A 307 -9.75 2.93 6.72
N GLY A 308 -9.13 3.60 7.66
CA GLY A 308 -8.12 4.62 7.39
C GLY A 308 -7.28 4.92 8.62
N ILE A 309 -6.25 5.71 8.41
CA ILE A 309 -5.40 6.27 9.49
C ILE A 309 -5.51 7.78 9.46
N LEU A 310 -5.99 8.34 10.56
CA LEU A 310 -6.05 9.77 10.79
C LEU A 310 -4.74 10.21 11.42
N SER A 311 -3.99 11.07 10.73
CA SER A 311 -2.78 11.70 11.26
C SER A 311 -3.11 13.12 11.72
N GLU A 312 -2.79 13.45 12.96
CA GLU A 312 -3.06 14.75 13.57
C GLU A 312 -1.79 15.34 14.20
N PRO A 313 -1.71 16.69 14.30
CA PRO A 313 -0.59 17.34 14.97
C PRO A 313 -0.49 16.92 16.44
N GLY A 314 0.71 17.01 16.99
CA GLY A 314 0.92 16.84 18.42
C GLY A 314 0.08 17.82 19.24
N SER A 315 -0.20 17.49 20.49
CA SER A 315 -1.14 18.19 21.38
C SER A 315 -0.86 19.69 21.58
N SER A 316 0.35 20.14 21.24
CA SER A 316 0.75 21.56 21.36
C SER A 316 0.33 22.44 20.17
N VAL A 317 -0.18 21.87 19.10
CA VAL A 317 -0.54 22.58 17.87
C VAL A 317 -2.05 22.48 17.65
N GLN A 318 -2.72 23.63 17.47
CA GLN A 318 -4.15 23.63 17.10
C GLN A 318 -4.30 23.16 15.66
N PRO A 319 -5.13 22.14 15.39
CA PRO A 319 -5.35 21.64 14.04
C PRO A 319 -6.02 22.70 13.16
N ALA A 320 -5.59 22.81 11.91
CA ALA A 320 -6.26 23.61 10.91
C ALA A 320 -7.70 23.10 10.64
N GLU A 321 -8.57 23.99 10.12
CA GLU A 321 -9.94 23.61 9.70
C GLU A 321 -9.97 22.68 8.49
N TRP A 322 -8.82 22.44 7.87
CA TRP A 322 -8.63 21.59 6.72
C TRP A 322 -8.28 20.17 7.11
N CYS A 323 -8.70 19.22 6.27
CA CYS A 323 -8.20 17.85 6.30
C CYS A 323 -7.78 17.42 4.90
N ILE A 324 -6.59 16.84 4.79
CA ILE A 324 -6.09 16.24 3.56
C ILE A 324 -6.60 14.80 3.45
N LEU A 325 -7.22 14.45 2.33
CA LEU A 325 -7.64 13.10 2.01
C LEU A 325 -6.64 12.48 1.03
N PHE A 326 -5.88 11.48 1.48
CA PHE A 326 -5.02 10.69 0.62
C PHE A 326 -5.77 9.46 0.14
N LEU A 327 -5.96 9.35 -1.18
CA LEU A 327 -6.73 8.30 -1.82
C LEU A 327 -5.82 7.22 -2.42
N ASN A 328 -6.31 5.97 -2.46
CA ASN A 328 -5.54 4.84 -2.96
C ASN A 328 -5.05 5.05 -4.39
N ALA A 329 -3.92 4.44 -4.73
CA ALA A 329 -3.40 4.35 -6.08
C ALA A 329 -3.64 2.92 -6.64
N GLY A 330 -4.59 2.75 -7.55
CA GLY A 330 -5.02 1.40 -7.92
C GLY A 330 -5.61 0.68 -6.71
N ALA A 331 -5.24 -0.57 -6.50
CA ALA A 331 -5.58 -1.35 -5.32
C ALA A 331 -4.47 -1.35 -4.24
N VAL A 332 -3.53 -0.40 -4.28
CA VAL A 332 -2.56 -0.18 -3.20
C VAL A 332 -3.29 0.38 -1.99
N ARG A 333 -3.03 -0.15 -0.80
CA ARG A 333 -3.65 0.31 0.44
C ARG A 333 -3.33 1.79 0.75
N HIS A 334 -3.99 2.35 1.72
CA HIS A 334 -3.91 3.75 2.16
C HIS A 334 -2.49 4.28 2.46
N THR A 335 -1.47 3.44 2.58
CA THR A 335 -0.07 3.87 2.69
C THR A 335 0.44 4.60 1.44
N GLY A 336 -0.27 4.43 0.32
CA GLY A 336 0.08 4.99 -0.97
C GLY A 336 1.24 4.26 -1.66
N PRO A 337 1.57 4.64 -2.90
CA PRO A 337 2.68 4.05 -3.60
C PRO A 337 3.98 4.32 -2.83
N ASN A 338 4.76 3.26 -2.60
CA ASN A 338 6.05 3.32 -1.90
C ASN A 338 6.01 4.07 -0.55
N ARG A 339 4.88 3.98 0.19
CA ARG A 339 4.67 4.65 1.48
C ARG A 339 4.55 6.18 1.41
N MET A 340 4.39 6.75 0.21
CA MET A 340 4.39 8.22 0.01
C MET A 340 3.31 8.93 0.84
N TRP A 341 2.13 8.32 0.99
CA TRP A 341 1.04 8.97 1.75
C TRP A 341 1.30 8.99 3.25
N VAL A 342 1.99 8.00 3.80
CA VAL A 342 2.41 7.97 5.22
C VAL A 342 3.38 9.11 5.50
N GLU A 343 4.40 9.27 4.66
CA GLU A 343 5.40 10.33 4.81
C GLU A 343 4.80 11.73 4.66
N ALA A 344 3.91 11.90 3.67
CA ALA A 344 3.22 13.17 3.46
C ALA A 344 2.30 13.51 4.64
N ALA A 345 1.51 12.54 5.11
CA ALA A 345 0.57 12.72 6.22
C ALA A 345 1.28 13.16 7.51
N ARG A 346 2.36 12.45 7.88
CA ARG A 346 3.17 12.78 9.06
C ARG A 346 3.81 14.16 8.94
N ARG A 347 4.38 14.49 7.77
CA ARG A 347 4.98 15.81 7.52
C ARG A 347 3.96 16.93 7.60
N TRP A 348 2.73 16.76 7.10
CA TRP A 348 1.67 17.78 7.19
C TRP A 348 1.10 17.88 8.60
N ALA A 349 1.01 16.78 9.35
CA ALA A 349 0.62 16.80 10.75
C ALA A 349 1.59 17.66 11.59
N THR A 350 2.92 17.57 11.37
CA THR A 350 3.88 18.46 12.06
C THR A 350 3.70 19.95 11.72
N GLN A 351 3.05 20.26 10.60
CA GLN A 351 2.72 21.63 10.18
C GLN A 351 1.31 22.07 10.62
N GLY A 352 0.63 21.28 11.46
CA GLY A 352 -0.68 21.61 12.00
C GLY A 352 -1.85 21.20 11.12
N VAL A 353 -1.64 20.46 10.04
CA VAL A 353 -2.71 20.02 9.13
C VAL A 353 -2.98 18.54 9.29
N ARG A 354 -4.21 18.21 9.70
CA ARG A 354 -4.63 16.82 9.81
C ARG A 354 -4.85 16.19 8.44
N SER A 355 -4.70 14.87 8.37
CA SER A 355 -4.97 14.12 7.14
C SER A 355 -5.56 12.74 7.43
N LEU A 356 -6.40 12.25 6.52
CA LEU A 356 -6.90 10.87 6.52
C LEU A 356 -6.35 10.14 5.31
N ARG A 357 -5.58 9.09 5.56
CA ARG A 357 -5.24 8.07 4.57
C ARG A 357 -6.37 7.04 4.58
N LEU A 358 -7.08 6.89 3.47
CA LEU A 358 -8.34 6.13 3.42
C LEU A 358 -8.22 4.95 2.47
N ASP A 359 -8.64 3.78 2.91
CA ASP A 359 -8.94 2.64 2.04
C ASP A 359 -10.40 2.73 1.58
N LEU A 360 -10.61 2.70 0.28
CA LEU A 360 -11.95 2.55 -0.28
C LEU A 360 -12.37 1.08 -0.26
N ARG A 361 -13.68 0.83 -0.40
CA ARG A 361 -14.29 -0.49 -0.29
C ARG A 361 -13.58 -1.55 -1.15
N GLY A 362 -13.20 -2.67 -0.54
CA GLY A 362 -12.50 -3.78 -1.19
C GLY A 362 -11.02 -3.51 -1.45
N ILE A 363 -10.46 -2.42 -0.90
CA ILE A 363 -9.03 -2.12 -0.95
C ILE A 363 -8.48 -2.14 0.48
N GLY A 364 -7.24 -2.59 0.65
CA GLY A 364 -6.55 -2.59 1.94
C GLY A 364 -7.35 -3.31 3.02
N GLU A 365 -7.66 -2.60 4.11
CA GLU A 365 -8.40 -3.16 5.25
C GLU A 365 -9.91 -2.83 5.23
N SER A 366 -10.38 -2.03 4.27
CA SER A 366 -11.81 -1.75 4.16
C SER A 366 -12.62 -2.99 3.78
N ASP A 367 -13.85 -3.05 4.31
CA ASP A 367 -14.79 -4.12 3.99
C ASP A 367 -15.22 -4.10 2.53
N GLY A 368 -15.77 -5.24 2.09
CA GLY A 368 -16.32 -5.42 0.77
C GLY A 368 -15.67 -6.56 0.01
N GLU A 369 -16.21 -6.84 -1.16
CA GLU A 369 -15.58 -7.76 -2.09
C GLU A 369 -14.26 -7.18 -2.56
N ASP A 370 -13.25 -8.02 -2.68
CA ASP A 370 -11.96 -7.60 -3.18
C ASP A 370 -12.10 -6.89 -4.52
N THR A 371 -11.49 -5.70 -4.62
CA THR A 371 -11.45 -4.93 -5.85
C THR A 371 -10.52 -5.62 -6.85
N VAL A 372 -11.10 -6.39 -7.75
CA VAL A 372 -10.39 -7.15 -8.77
C VAL A 372 -10.61 -6.50 -10.14
N GLY A 373 -9.50 -6.26 -10.83
CA GLY A 373 -9.53 -5.67 -12.17
C GLY A 373 -9.72 -4.15 -12.19
N THR A 374 -9.45 -3.57 -13.35
CA THR A 374 -9.46 -2.11 -13.54
C THR A 374 -10.87 -1.52 -13.44
N GLU A 375 -11.88 -2.25 -13.90
CA GLU A 375 -13.28 -1.78 -13.95
C GLU A 375 -13.81 -1.40 -12.57
N SER A 376 -13.49 -2.20 -11.54
CA SER A 376 -13.98 -1.94 -10.18
C SER A 376 -13.43 -0.65 -9.55
N LEU A 377 -12.29 -0.15 -10.03
CA LEU A 377 -11.64 1.06 -9.52
C LEU A 377 -12.31 2.36 -9.99
N TYR A 378 -13.03 2.35 -11.12
CA TYR A 378 -13.56 3.57 -11.74
C TYR A 378 -15.08 3.72 -11.63
N GLN A 379 -15.67 3.07 -10.63
CA GLN A 379 -17.12 3.13 -10.40
C GLN A 379 -17.52 4.33 -9.53
N ASP A 380 -18.68 4.90 -9.80
CA ASP A 380 -19.24 6.05 -9.07
C ASP A 380 -19.34 5.81 -7.57
N ARG A 381 -19.65 4.58 -7.14
CA ARG A 381 -19.71 4.18 -5.74
C ARG A 381 -18.41 4.44 -4.96
N MET A 382 -17.26 4.46 -5.64
CA MET A 382 -15.97 4.76 -5.00
C MET A 382 -15.88 6.26 -4.63
N VAL A 383 -16.42 7.12 -5.47
CA VAL A 383 -16.48 8.56 -5.19
C VAL A 383 -17.44 8.87 -4.04
N ASP A 384 -18.57 8.14 -3.97
CA ASP A 384 -19.52 8.30 -2.86
C ASP A 384 -18.89 7.98 -1.49
N GLN A 385 -17.94 7.04 -1.45
CA GLN A 385 -17.22 6.71 -0.21
C GLN A 385 -16.28 7.83 0.25
N VAL A 386 -15.68 8.58 -0.67
CA VAL A 386 -14.90 9.77 -0.32
C VAL A 386 -15.81 10.78 0.40
N ARG A 387 -17.04 10.98 -0.09
CA ARG A 387 -18.02 11.83 0.56
C ARG A 387 -18.41 11.34 1.95
N LEU A 388 -18.64 10.02 2.10
CA LEU A 388 -18.94 9.41 3.41
C LEU A 388 -17.81 9.67 4.43
N ALA A 389 -16.55 9.57 4.01
CA ALA A 389 -15.42 9.89 4.86
C ALA A 389 -15.39 11.38 5.24
N MET A 390 -15.67 12.27 4.30
CA MET A 390 -15.77 13.71 4.57
C MET A 390 -16.89 14.02 5.58
N ASP A 391 -18.06 13.42 5.41
CA ASP A 391 -19.20 13.61 6.31
C ASP A 391 -18.88 13.10 7.73
N SER A 392 -18.18 11.98 7.84
CA SER A 392 -17.68 11.43 9.11
C SER A 392 -16.69 12.38 9.78
N LEU A 393 -15.69 12.89 9.04
CA LEU A 393 -14.71 13.85 9.56
C LEU A 393 -15.35 15.16 9.99
N ARG A 394 -16.34 15.64 9.24
CA ARG A 394 -17.12 16.83 9.59
C ARG A 394 -17.88 16.64 10.89
N SER A 395 -18.60 15.55 11.02
CA SER A 395 -19.44 15.29 12.19
C SER A 395 -18.63 15.01 13.46
N ARG A 396 -17.49 14.29 13.34
CA ARG A 396 -16.69 13.87 14.49
C ARG A 396 -15.63 14.88 14.91
N LEU A 397 -15.06 15.62 13.96
CA LEU A 397 -13.88 16.47 14.18
C LEU A 397 -14.09 17.94 13.77
N GLY A 398 -15.27 18.30 13.28
CA GLY A 398 -15.60 19.67 12.89
C GLY A 398 -14.87 20.17 11.65
N VAL A 399 -14.30 19.27 10.82
CA VAL A 399 -13.59 19.64 9.59
C VAL A 399 -14.55 20.33 8.63
N GLN A 400 -14.16 21.48 8.07
CA GLN A 400 -15.00 22.25 7.17
C GLN A 400 -14.57 22.15 5.71
N ARG A 401 -13.27 22.02 5.45
CA ARG A 401 -12.69 22.04 4.12
C ARG A 401 -11.73 20.89 3.90
N PHE A 402 -11.68 20.39 2.66
CA PHE A 402 -10.87 19.22 2.33
C PHE A 402 -9.97 19.50 1.12
N ALA A 403 -8.79 18.88 1.15
CA ALA A 403 -7.93 18.73 -0.01
C ALA A 403 -7.87 17.25 -0.37
N ALA A 404 -8.23 16.86 -1.59
CA ALA A 404 -8.17 15.48 -2.04
C ALA A 404 -6.92 15.26 -2.92
N ILE A 405 -6.11 14.28 -2.57
CA ILE A 405 -4.88 13.96 -3.28
C ILE A 405 -4.95 12.50 -3.74
N GLY A 406 -4.67 12.27 -5.00
CA GLY A 406 -4.68 10.93 -5.54
C GLY A 406 -3.74 10.73 -6.73
N LEU A 407 -3.30 9.51 -6.91
CA LEU A 407 -2.49 9.05 -8.02
C LEU A 407 -3.29 8.01 -8.81
N CYS A 408 -3.22 8.05 -10.16
CA CYS A 408 -3.89 7.09 -11.03
C CYS A 408 -5.42 7.05 -10.81
N SER A 409 -5.97 5.96 -10.25
CA SER A 409 -7.39 5.86 -9.89
C SER A 409 -7.76 6.81 -8.74
N GLY A 410 -6.85 7.05 -7.80
CA GLY A 410 -7.04 8.05 -6.75
C GLY A 410 -7.24 9.47 -7.32
N ALA A 411 -6.54 9.78 -8.40
CA ALA A 411 -6.74 11.04 -9.12
C ALA A 411 -8.14 11.13 -9.74
N PHE A 412 -8.67 10.04 -10.28
CA PHE A 412 -10.06 9.98 -10.75
C PHE A 412 -11.06 10.28 -9.62
N TRP A 413 -10.89 9.66 -8.46
CA TRP A 413 -11.79 9.89 -7.32
C TRP A 413 -11.67 11.31 -6.76
N ALA A 414 -10.46 11.86 -6.67
CA ALA A 414 -10.22 13.24 -6.25
C ALA A 414 -10.86 14.25 -7.22
N PHE A 415 -10.73 14.02 -8.53
CA PHE A 415 -11.38 14.83 -9.58
C PHE A 415 -12.89 14.84 -9.41
N HIS A 416 -13.52 13.65 -9.35
CA HIS A 416 -14.95 13.55 -9.23
C HIS A 416 -15.48 14.07 -7.89
N ALA A 417 -14.73 13.97 -6.80
CA ALA A 417 -15.07 14.61 -5.54
C ALA A 417 -15.11 16.14 -5.69
N ALA A 418 -14.10 16.76 -6.33
CA ALA A 418 -14.08 18.21 -6.58
C ALA A 418 -15.21 18.66 -7.54
N VAL A 419 -15.59 17.83 -8.51
CA VAL A 419 -16.73 18.12 -9.39
C VAL A 419 -18.06 18.08 -8.65
N ARG A 420 -18.22 17.15 -7.68
CA ARG A 420 -19.52 16.88 -7.02
C ARG A 420 -19.80 17.73 -5.80
N THR A 421 -18.78 18.29 -5.13
CA THR A 421 -18.98 19.07 -3.90
C THR A 421 -18.05 20.27 -3.80
N PRO A 422 -18.55 21.45 -3.31
CA PRO A 422 -17.75 22.62 -3.03
C PRO A 422 -16.85 22.45 -1.79
N ASP A 423 -17.04 21.41 -0.98
CA ASP A 423 -16.26 21.16 0.24
C ASP A 423 -14.81 20.75 -0.08
N ILE A 424 -14.55 20.24 -1.28
CA ILE A 424 -13.20 20.01 -1.81
C ILE A 424 -12.66 21.35 -2.31
N GLY A 425 -11.90 22.04 -1.46
CA GLY A 425 -11.25 23.30 -1.83
C GLY A 425 -10.05 23.11 -2.76
N ALA A 426 -9.39 21.95 -2.68
CA ALA A 426 -8.28 21.58 -3.56
C ALA A 426 -8.31 20.12 -3.98
N ALA A 427 -7.94 19.82 -5.23
CA ALA A 427 -7.70 18.46 -5.71
C ALA A 427 -6.36 18.41 -6.46
N ILE A 428 -5.45 17.54 -6.00
CA ILE A 428 -4.14 17.33 -6.61
C ILE A 428 -4.12 15.95 -7.25
N LEU A 429 -4.01 15.93 -8.57
CA LEU A 429 -4.23 14.76 -9.41
C LEU A 429 -2.90 14.36 -10.06
N LEU A 430 -2.26 13.31 -9.53
CA LEU A 430 -1.00 12.80 -10.06
C LEU A 430 -1.29 11.72 -11.08
N ASN A 431 -0.78 11.89 -12.29
CA ASN A 431 -0.92 10.93 -13.38
C ASN A 431 -2.33 10.32 -13.49
N PRO A 432 -3.41 11.14 -13.57
CA PRO A 432 -4.74 10.59 -13.82
C PRO A 432 -4.72 9.79 -15.11
N ARG A 433 -5.28 8.57 -15.06
CA ARG A 433 -5.30 7.68 -16.23
C ARG A 433 -6.47 7.98 -17.16
N LEU A 434 -7.57 8.47 -16.58
CA LEU A 434 -8.79 8.86 -17.26
C LEU A 434 -9.63 9.77 -16.34
N PHE A 435 -10.54 10.53 -16.96
CA PHE A 435 -11.52 11.36 -16.23
C PHE A 435 -12.91 10.75 -16.24
N PHE A 436 -13.24 9.95 -17.25
CA PHE A 436 -14.53 9.29 -17.35
C PHE A 436 -14.31 7.83 -17.73
N TRP A 437 -15.01 6.94 -17.03
CA TRP A 437 -14.94 5.51 -17.29
C TRP A 437 -15.93 5.11 -18.38
N ASP A 438 -15.45 4.46 -19.42
CA ASP A 438 -16.24 3.82 -20.46
C ASP A 438 -15.83 2.35 -20.62
N PRO A 439 -16.68 1.41 -20.21
CA PRO A 439 -16.38 -0.03 -20.29
C PRO A 439 -16.04 -0.51 -21.72
N GLU A 440 -16.64 0.10 -22.76
CA GLU A 440 -16.39 -0.26 -24.15
C GLU A 440 -14.98 0.15 -24.60
N VAL A 441 -14.54 1.33 -24.17
CA VAL A 441 -13.19 1.83 -24.46
C VAL A 441 -12.12 0.95 -23.77
N ASP A 442 -12.33 0.57 -22.52
CA ASP A 442 -11.39 -0.27 -21.79
C ASP A 442 -11.30 -1.68 -22.38
N ARG A 443 -12.43 -2.28 -22.73
CA ARG A 443 -12.48 -3.59 -23.40
C ARG A 443 -11.71 -3.60 -24.72
N ARG A 444 -11.81 -2.54 -25.51
CA ARG A 444 -11.05 -2.38 -26.76
C ARG A 444 -9.55 -2.18 -26.53
N ARG A 445 -9.17 -1.51 -25.46
CA ARG A 445 -7.75 -1.37 -25.04
C ARG A 445 -7.14 -2.70 -24.65
N LEU A 446 -7.85 -3.46 -23.84
CA LEU A 446 -7.43 -4.79 -23.44
C LEU A 446 -7.19 -5.68 -24.67
N LEU A 447 -8.12 -5.65 -25.63
CA LEU A 447 -7.98 -6.36 -26.91
C LEU A 447 -6.76 -5.89 -27.71
N ARG A 448 -6.51 -4.56 -27.82
CA ARG A 448 -5.34 -4.04 -28.53
C ARG A 448 -4.02 -4.42 -27.83
N ARG A 449 -3.95 -4.36 -26.51
CA ARG A 449 -2.77 -4.81 -25.76
C ARG A 449 -2.50 -6.29 -25.98
N THR A 450 -3.54 -7.10 -25.98
CA THR A 450 -3.43 -8.54 -26.23
C THR A 450 -2.99 -8.83 -27.66
N VAL A 451 -3.51 -8.12 -28.65
CA VAL A 451 -3.14 -8.25 -30.07
C VAL A 451 -1.72 -7.73 -30.33
N ASN A 452 -1.32 -6.60 -29.72
CA ASN A 452 0.03 -6.07 -29.84
C ASN A 452 1.06 -6.93 -29.10
N GLY A 453 0.71 -7.53 -27.95
CA GLY A 453 1.55 -8.52 -27.26
C GLY A 453 1.76 -9.79 -28.08
N LEU A 454 0.79 -10.18 -28.92
CA LEU A 454 0.94 -11.32 -29.86
C LEU A 454 1.83 -10.98 -31.08
N SER A 455 2.18 -9.72 -31.29
CA SER A 455 3.11 -9.31 -32.38
C SER A 455 4.59 -9.37 -31.98
N ASP A 456 4.90 -9.61 -30.73
CA ASP A 456 6.27 -9.77 -30.25
C ASP A 456 6.73 -11.23 -30.37
N TRP A 457 7.86 -11.43 -31.11
CA TRP A 457 8.46 -12.78 -31.32
C TRP A 457 8.85 -13.47 -29.99
N GLY A 458 9.08 -12.69 -28.93
CA GLY A 458 9.35 -13.20 -27.58
C GLY A 458 8.15 -13.94 -26.98
N ASP A 459 6.94 -13.43 -27.19
CA ASP A 459 5.72 -14.01 -26.65
C ASP A 459 5.30 -15.29 -27.41
N TRP A 460 5.57 -15.35 -28.72
CA TRP A 460 5.39 -16.60 -29.49
C TRP A 460 6.32 -17.73 -29.04
N ARG A 461 7.56 -17.41 -28.63
CA ARG A 461 8.47 -18.39 -28.02
C ARG A 461 7.94 -18.92 -26.69
N ARG A 462 7.40 -18.05 -25.86
CA ARG A 462 6.77 -18.43 -24.57
C ARG A 462 5.52 -19.29 -24.78
N LEU A 463 4.73 -18.97 -25.81
CA LEU A 463 3.57 -19.78 -26.20
C LEU A 463 4.00 -21.17 -26.69
N ALA A 464 5.04 -21.25 -27.51
CA ALA A 464 5.58 -22.51 -28.03
C ALA A 464 6.24 -23.38 -26.95
N ASN A 465 6.75 -22.77 -25.89
CA ASN A 465 7.36 -23.45 -24.74
C ASN A 465 6.34 -23.86 -23.65
N GLY A 466 5.04 -23.62 -23.85
CA GLY A 466 4.01 -23.98 -22.87
C GLY A 466 3.99 -23.08 -21.61
N GLU A 467 4.66 -21.93 -21.65
CA GLU A 467 4.78 -21.00 -20.51
C GLU A 467 3.55 -20.13 -20.30
N VAL A 468 2.57 -20.14 -21.25
CA VAL A 468 1.32 -19.40 -21.16
C VAL A 468 0.19 -20.34 -20.76
N PRO A 469 -0.54 -20.08 -19.67
CA PRO A 469 -1.66 -20.92 -19.25
C PRO A 469 -2.74 -21.04 -20.33
N PHE A 470 -3.18 -22.27 -20.58
CA PHE A 470 -4.16 -22.61 -21.64
C PHE A 470 -5.48 -21.82 -21.51
N ASP A 471 -5.84 -21.40 -20.33
CA ASP A 471 -7.00 -20.55 -20.06
C ASP A 471 -6.86 -19.13 -20.61
N LYS A 472 -5.66 -18.56 -20.59
CA LYS A 472 -5.38 -17.27 -21.26
C LYS A 472 -5.52 -17.40 -22.78
N ILE A 473 -5.07 -18.52 -23.36
CA ILE A 473 -5.22 -18.78 -24.78
C ILE A 473 -6.71 -18.94 -25.15
N LYS A 474 -7.49 -19.66 -24.34
CA LYS A 474 -8.94 -19.79 -24.52
C LYS A 474 -9.66 -18.44 -24.37
N GLN A 475 -9.22 -17.60 -23.44
CA GLN A 475 -9.79 -16.27 -23.24
C GLN A 475 -9.52 -15.36 -24.44
N VAL A 476 -8.29 -15.37 -24.95
CA VAL A 476 -7.90 -14.64 -26.18
C VAL A 476 -8.65 -15.17 -27.40
N ALA A 477 -8.75 -16.49 -27.55
CA ALA A 477 -9.47 -17.11 -28.66
C ALA A 477 -10.99 -16.82 -28.60
N ARG A 478 -11.62 -16.85 -27.42
CA ARG A 478 -13.03 -16.43 -27.24
C ARG A 478 -13.25 -14.96 -27.55
N MET A 479 -12.29 -14.09 -27.19
CA MET A 479 -12.34 -12.67 -27.53
C MET A 479 -12.15 -12.42 -29.03
N ALA A 480 -11.30 -13.18 -29.72
CA ALA A 480 -11.05 -13.07 -31.16
C ALA A 480 -12.18 -13.67 -32.02
N LEU A 481 -12.87 -14.71 -31.54
CA LEU A 481 -13.98 -15.38 -32.24
C LEU A 481 -15.35 -14.70 -32.05
N GLY A 482 -15.47 -13.76 -31.08
CA GLY A 482 -16.63 -12.90 -30.98
C GLY A 482 -16.67 -11.95 -32.17
N LYS A 483 -17.64 -12.11 -33.09
CA LYS A 483 -17.84 -11.29 -34.29
C LYS A 483 -17.70 -9.79 -34.01
N PHE A 484 -16.50 -9.24 -34.22
CA PHE A 484 -16.27 -7.81 -34.15
C PHE A 484 -16.23 -7.23 -35.56
N GLN A 485 -17.32 -6.57 -35.96
CA GLN A 485 -17.26 -5.55 -36.98
C GLN A 485 -16.62 -4.31 -36.37
N MET A 486 -15.38 -4.00 -36.77
CA MET A 486 -14.75 -2.72 -36.44
C MET A 486 -15.52 -1.62 -37.18
N PRO A 487 -16.10 -0.64 -36.49
CA PRO A 487 -16.54 0.56 -37.18
C PRO A 487 -15.31 1.30 -37.66
N ASN A 488 -15.20 1.54 -38.96
CA ASN A 488 -14.19 2.37 -39.56
C ASN A 488 -14.25 3.79 -38.98
N GLY A 489 -13.16 4.27 -38.44
CA GLY A 489 -12.86 5.71 -38.37
C GLY A 489 -13.09 6.48 -37.09
N SER A 490 -13.60 5.92 -35.99
CA SER A 490 -13.70 6.69 -34.75
C SER A 490 -12.43 6.48 -33.89
N ARG A 491 -11.62 7.54 -33.75
CA ARG A 491 -10.63 7.68 -32.69
C ARG A 491 -11.38 7.59 -31.36
N HIS A 492 -11.13 6.56 -30.56
CA HIS A 492 -11.86 6.34 -29.30
C HIS A 492 -11.16 7.12 -28.20
N LEU A 493 -11.77 8.25 -27.85
CA LEU A 493 -11.33 9.17 -26.83
C LEU A 493 -11.72 8.66 -25.43
N GLN A 494 -10.77 8.69 -24.51
CA GLN A 494 -11.06 8.62 -23.06
C GLN A 494 -11.67 9.93 -22.57
N ILE A 495 -11.57 10.96 -23.36
CA ILE A 495 -12.10 12.28 -23.09
C ILE A 495 -13.43 12.40 -23.80
N GLN A 496 -14.47 12.65 -23.01
CA GLN A 496 -15.80 12.98 -23.48
C GLN A 496 -15.92 14.52 -23.42
N PRO A 497 -15.80 15.26 -24.55
CA PRO A 497 -15.68 16.72 -24.53
C PRO A 497 -16.81 17.44 -23.78
N GLU A 498 -18.05 16.99 -23.96
CA GLU A 498 -19.21 17.59 -23.27
C GLU A 498 -19.19 17.32 -21.75
N ALA A 499 -18.82 16.09 -21.34
CA ALA A 499 -18.72 15.74 -19.93
C ALA A 499 -17.55 16.52 -19.28
N MET A 500 -16.44 16.69 -19.99
CA MET A 500 -15.29 17.47 -19.52
C MET A 500 -15.66 18.95 -19.36
N ALA A 501 -16.35 19.55 -20.33
CA ALA A 501 -16.82 20.93 -20.21
C ALA A 501 -17.75 21.14 -19.01
N LYS A 502 -18.67 20.18 -18.76
CA LYS A 502 -19.55 20.20 -17.58
C LYS A 502 -18.76 20.07 -16.29
N ALA A 503 -17.73 19.22 -16.26
CA ALA A 503 -16.87 19.05 -15.10
C ALA A 503 -16.07 20.31 -14.78
N TRP A 504 -15.48 20.94 -15.79
CA TRP A 504 -14.76 22.23 -15.61
C TRP A 504 -15.69 23.34 -15.09
N ALA A 505 -16.89 23.45 -15.65
CA ALA A 505 -17.90 24.41 -15.17
C ALA A 505 -18.32 24.12 -13.72
N ALA A 506 -18.39 22.84 -13.31
CA ALA A 506 -18.68 22.48 -11.93
C ALA A 506 -17.52 22.84 -10.98
N ILE A 507 -16.30 22.60 -11.36
CA ILE A 507 -15.09 22.97 -10.60
C ILE A 507 -15.03 24.49 -10.38
N GLU A 508 -15.32 25.28 -11.44
CA GLU A 508 -15.38 26.73 -11.34
C GLU A 508 -16.50 27.19 -10.39
N ARG A 509 -17.70 26.64 -10.51
CA ARG A 509 -18.84 26.93 -9.62
C ARG A 509 -18.56 26.55 -8.16
N ASN A 510 -17.92 25.40 -7.93
CA ASN A 510 -17.55 24.90 -6.63
C ASN A 510 -16.36 25.66 -6.01
N ARG A 511 -15.69 26.48 -6.80
CA ARG A 511 -14.46 27.19 -6.42
C ARG A 511 -13.34 26.26 -5.98
N SER A 512 -13.33 25.02 -6.47
CA SER A 512 -12.28 24.05 -6.22
C SER A 512 -11.05 24.37 -7.04
N ARG A 513 -9.86 24.35 -6.44
CA ARG A 513 -8.59 24.44 -7.18
C ARG A 513 -8.15 23.05 -7.59
N VAL A 514 -7.88 22.84 -8.86
CA VAL A 514 -7.46 21.52 -9.39
C VAL A 514 -6.07 21.64 -10.00
N THR A 515 -5.13 20.83 -9.52
CA THR A 515 -3.79 20.73 -10.08
C THR A 515 -3.59 19.36 -10.71
N LEU A 516 -3.34 19.33 -12.01
CA LEU A 516 -2.97 18.14 -12.77
C LEU A 516 -1.45 18.06 -12.82
N ILE A 517 -0.87 16.96 -12.38
CA ILE A 517 0.57 16.69 -12.44
C ILE A 517 0.78 15.47 -13.32
N PHE A 518 1.48 15.65 -14.44
CA PHE A 518 1.76 14.57 -15.39
C PHE A 518 3.27 14.38 -15.55
N THR A 519 3.70 13.14 -15.46
CA THR A 519 5.03 12.73 -15.90
C THR A 519 5.06 12.52 -17.42
N ASP A 520 6.27 12.53 -17.99
CA ASP A 520 6.44 12.28 -19.42
C ASP A 520 5.89 10.89 -19.82
N GLY A 521 5.29 10.84 -20.99
CA GLY A 521 4.75 9.61 -21.57
C GLY A 521 3.36 9.22 -21.08
N GLU A 522 2.70 10.03 -20.22
CA GLU A 522 1.33 9.75 -19.78
C GLU A 522 0.33 9.85 -20.95
N PRO A 523 -0.41 8.78 -21.24
CA PRO A 523 -1.29 8.76 -22.42
C PRO A 523 -2.39 9.81 -22.38
N LEU A 524 -2.94 10.10 -21.20
CA LEU A 524 -4.08 11.00 -21.06
C LEU A 524 -3.72 12.45 -21.43
N VAL A 525 -2.55 12.95 -21.02
CA VAL A 525 -2.15 14.33 -21.35
C VAL A 525 -1.95 14.50 -22.84
N ARG A 526 -1.38 13.50 -23.51
CA ARG A 526 -1.22 13.52 -24.96
C ARG A 526 -2.57 13.52 -25.69
N GLU A 527 -3.50 12.71 -25.23
CA GLU A 527 -4.86 12.67 -25.78
C GLU A 527 -5.59 14.00 -25.58
N MET A 528 -5.46 14.63 -24.39
CA MET A 528 -6.02 15.96 -24.12
C MET A 528 -5.45 17.03 -25.06
N GLU A 529 -4.16 16.97 -25.38
CA GLU A 529 -3.54 17.89 -26.32
C GLU A 529 -4.03 17.69 -27.76
N GLU A 530 -4.01 16.43 -28.23
CA GLU A 530 -4.43 16.09 -29.58
C GLU A 530 -5.91 16.49 -29.86
N GLU A 531 -6.75 16.46 -28.83
CA GLU A 531 -8.18 16.79 -28.94
C GLU A 531 -8.53 18.23 -28.50
N GLY A 532 -7.51 19.03 -28.14
CA GLY A 532 -7.74 20.40 -27.68
C GLY A 532 -8.56 20.49 -26.38
N GLN A 533 -8.48 19.46 -25.53
CA GLN A 533 -9.23 19.35 -24.26
C GLN A 533 -8.36 19.73 -23.05
N MET A 534 -7.18 20.30 -23.27
CA MET A 534 -6.41 20.88 -22.16
C MET A 534 -7.24 21.93 -21.44
N PRO A 535 -7.11 22.06 -20.11
CA PRO A 535 -7.89 23.00 -19.33
C PRO A 535 -7.90 24.37 -20.01
N PRO A 536 -9.09 24.96 -20.22
CA PRO A 536 -9.21 26.26 -20.91
C PRO A 536 -8.36 27.28 -20.15
N GLN A 537 -7.62 28.12 -20.88
CA GLN A 537 -6.86 29.23 -20.27
C GLN A 537 -7.74 30.17 -19.45
N ALA A 538 -9.04 30.20 -19.74
CA ALA A 538 -10.04 30.94 -18.97
C ALA A 538 -10.40 30.32 -17.62
N CYS A 539 -10.03 29.06 -17.35
CA CYS A 539 -10.28 28.42 -16.06
C CYS A 539 -9.08 28.62 -15.14
N SER A 540 -9.10 29.70 -14.40
CA SER A 540 -8.01 30.10 -13.47
C SER A 540 -7.80 29.11 -12.33
N ARG A 541 -8.76 28.20 -12.09
CA ARG A 541 -8.74 27.22 -11.01
C ARG A 541 -8.13 25.89 -11.39
N VAL A 542 -7.81 25.70 -12.66
CA VAL A 542 -7.19 24.43 -13.15
C VAL A 542 -5.78 24.72 -13.65
N ARG A 543 -4.81 24.09 -13.01
CA ARG A 543 -3.39 24.17 -13.35
C ARG A 543 -2.90 22.83 -13.86
N CYS A 544 -2.06 22.83 -14.87
CA CYS A 544 -1.39 21.64 -15.37
C CYS A 544 0.13 21.81 -15.22
N ILE A 545 0.77 20.88 -14.53
CA ILE A 545 2.21 20.81 -14.31
C ILE A 545 2.74 19.57 -15.03
N ARG A 546 3.79 19.74 -15.82
CA ARG A 546 4.53 18.65 -16.43
C ARG A 546 5.84 18.48 -15.72
N VAL A 547 6.17 17.24 -15.44
CA VAL A 547 7.43 16.82 -14.85
C VAL A 547 8.11 15.81 -15.75
N GLY A 548 9.42 15.72 -15.70
CA GLY A 548 10.18 14.80 -16.52
C GLY A 548 9.89 13.32 -16.22
N ASN A 549 10.80 12.44 -16.54
CA ASN A 549 10.66 10.98 -16.54
C ASN A 549 10.52 10.36 -15.12
N GLY A 550 9.50 10.75 -14.35
CA GLY A 550 9.21 10.23 -13.00
C GLY A 550 8.52 8.86 -12.98
N GLY A 551 8.05 8.38 -14.14
CA GLY A 551 7.22 7.18 -14.26
C GLY A 551 5.80 7.34 -13.70
N HIS A 552 4.90 6.43 -14.09
CA HIS A 552 3.47 6.54 -13.76
C HIS A 552 3.18 6.64 -12.25
N THR A 553 3.92 5.91 -11.43
CA THR A 553 3.70 5.84 -9.98
C THR A 553 4.75 6.58 -9.15
N PHE A 554 5.57 7.41 -9.77
CA PHE A 554 6.67 8.13 -9.10
C PHE A 554 7.57 7.19 -8.28
N ARG A 555 7.87 6.02 -8.84
CA ARG A 555 8.56 4.96 -8.12
C ARG A 555 9.98 5.31 -7.67
N PRO A 556 10.88 5.91 -8.50
CA PRO A 556 12.22 6.28 -8.05
C PRO A 556 12.19 7.27 -6.88
N LEU A 557 13.11 7.12 -5.92
CA LEU A 557 13.17 7.99 -4.73
C LEU A 557 13.27 9.49 -5.09
N TRP A 558 14.02 9.83 -6.15
CA TRP A 558 14.06 11.20 -6.63
C TRP A 558 12.71 11.70 -7.15
N ALA A 559 11.94 10.83 -7.81
CA ALA A 559 10.63 11.17 -8.33
C ALA A 559 9.59 11.30 -7.20
N GLN A 560 9.68 10.45 -6.15
CA GLN A 560 8.86 10.58 -4.94
C GLN A 560 9.10 11.93 -4.27
N LYS A 561 10.37 12.33 -4.12
CA LYS A 561 10.73 13.63 -3.55
C LYS A 561 10.13 14.78 -4.38
N LEU A 562 10.25 14.72 -5.71
CA LEU A 562 9.65 15.70 -6.60
C LEU A 562 8.13 15.76 -6.45
N ALA A 563 7.45 14.60 -6.40
CA ALA A 563 6.00 14.54 -6.18
C ALA A 563 5.60 15.19 -4.85
N HIS A 564 6.33 14.90 -3.76
CA HIS A 564 6.11 15.52 -2.46
C HIS A 564 6.29 17.04 -2.50
N GLU A 565 7.35 17.54 -3.14
CA GLU A 565 7.60 18.99 -3.29
C GLU A 565 6.48 19.69 -4.05
N LEU A 566 5.99 19.08 -5.13
CA LEU A 566 4.87 19.61 -5.91
C LEU A 566 3.57 19.63 -5.09
N ILE A 567 3.24 18.53 -4.44
CA ILE A 567 2.07 18.44 -3.57
C ILE A 567 2.14 19.50 -2.45
N ASP A 568 3.29 19.60 -1.79
CA ASP A 568 3.47 20.53 -0.68
C ASP A 568 3.36 22.00 -1.13
N ASN A 569 3.87 22.34 -2.31
CA ASN A 569 3.79 23.68 -2.85
C ASN A 569 2.33 24.08 -3.17
N GLU A 570 1.59 23.19 -3.82
CA GLU A 570 0.17 23.43 -4.14
C GLU A 570 -0.69 23.51 -2.89
N LEU A 571 -0.47 22.64 -1.89
CA LEU A 571 -1.20 22.70 -0.61
C LEU A 571 -0.90 23.98 0.17
N ARG A 572 0.37 24.41 0.25
CA ARG A 572 0.73 25.67 0.94
C ARG A 572 0.07 26.88 0.29
N GLU A 573 -0.03 26.91 -1.02
CA GLU A 573 -0.70 27.99 -1.76
C GLU A 573 -2.19 28.04 -1.39
N VAL A 574 -2.89 26.89 -1.42
CA VAL A 574 -4.31 26.80 -1.06
C VAL A 574 -4.57 27.15 0.41
N LEU A 575 -3.73 26.66 1.32
CA LEU A 575 -3.90 26.90 2.74
C LEU A 575 -3.64 28.35 3.12
N ARG A 576 -2.67 29.03 2.49
CA ARG A 576 -2.39 30.47 2.69
C ARG A 576 -3.56 31.35 2.26
N GLU A 577 -4.19 31.04 1.13
CA GLU A 577 -5.36 31.79 0.66
C GLU A 577 -6.56 31.68 1.61
N SER A 578 -6.55 30.68 2.49
CA SER A 578 -7.64 30.41 3.44
C SER A 578 -7.41 30.96 4.84
N LEU A 579 -6.18 31.38 5.17
CA LEU A 579 -5.87 32.03 6.44
C LEU A 579 -6.22 33.52 6.32
N PRO A 580 -6.99 34.11 7.26
CA PRO A 580 -7.18 35.56 7.29
C PRO A 580 -5.80 36.21 7.44
N ASP A 581 -5.57 37.27 6.62
CA ASP A 581 -4.33 38.06 6.63
C ASP A 581 -4.02 38.57 8.03
N SER A 582 -3.22 37.83 8.80
CA SER A 582 -2.75 38.24 10.12
C SER A 582 -1.76 39.43 10.05
N THR A 583 -1.47 39.94 8.84
CA THR A 583 -0.56 41.09 8.62
C THR A 583 -1.23 42.46 8.72
N HIS A 584 -2.58 42.54 8.79
CA HIS A 584 -3.25 43.84 8.89
C HIS A 584 -3.53 44.32 10.32
N GLU A 585 -3.54 43.46 11.34
CA GLU A 585 -3.73 43.89 12.73
C GLU A 585 -2.44 44.36 13.42
N GLY A 586 -1.27 43.90 12.97
CA GLY A 586 0.03 44.35 13.52
C GLY A 586 0.43 45.77 13.12
N ARG A 587 -0.03 46.28 11.98
CA ARG A 587 0.29 47.66 11.52
C ARG A 587 -0.60 48.74 12.07
N LYS A 588 -1.81 48.46 12.57
CA LYS A 588 -2.71 49.46 13.21
C LYS A 588 -2.36 49.74 14.66
N LYS A 589 -1.60 48.90 15.35
CA LYS A 589 -1.17 49.14 16.75
C LYS A 589 0.17 49.85 16.88
N GLN A 590 0.97 49.99 15.79
CA GLN A 590 2.24 50.74 15.84
C GLN A 590 2.13 52.22 15.43
N HIS A 591 0.98 52.71 14.95
CA HIS A 591 0.76 54.13 14.65
C HIS A 591 -0.08 54.89 15.71
N ALA A 592 -0.48 54.21 16.80
CA ALA A 592 -1.28 54.86 17.86
C ALA A 592 -0.47 55.19 19.12
N THR A 593 0.84 55.09 19.13
CA THR A 593 1.70 55.37 20.30
C THR A 593 2.81 56.37 20.01
N THR A 594 2.61 57.30 19.06
CA THR A 594 3.56 58.40 18.84
C THR A 594 2.84 59.75 18.71
N GLU A 595 1.79 59.97 19.48
CA GLU A 595 1.24 61.32 19.77
C GLU A 595 0.68 61.31 21.18
N THR A 596 1.53 61.55 22.16
CA THR A 596 1.32 62.34 23.38
C THR A 596 2.67 62.61 24.03
#